data_5486462d89a0df5e0d8c16918b397484
#
_entry.id   5486462d89a0df5e0d8c16918b397484
#
_cell.length_a   1.000
_cell.length_b   1.000
_cell.length_c   1.000
_cell.angle_alpha   90.00
_cell.angle_beta   90.00
_cell.angle_gamma   90.00
#
_symmetry.space_group_name_H-M   'P 1'
#
loop_
_entity.id
_entity.type
_entity.pdbx_description
1 polymer ?
#
loop_
_entity_poly.entity_id
_entity_poly.type
_entity_poly.pdbx_seq_one_letter_code
_entity_poly.pdbx_strand_id
1 'polypeptide(L)'
;MRTGKIIQVSGSVVDVRFPHGELPRIREALSVELNGKRLVMEVEQHLSAETVRCIMLSGSEGLSRGMAVTGEGSGLRVPVGKATLGRLFNVFGDTIDGGAPIGGAEPRRSIHRKPPAFDEQSPSVEILETGIKVIDLLEPYPRGGKIGLFGGAGVGKTVLIQELIHNIAVEHGGYSIFTGVGERSREGNDLWNEMHESGVIDKTALVFGQMNEAPGVRMRVALTGLTMAEYFRDEEQRDVLLFIDNIFRFVQAGSEVSTLLGRMPSAVGYQPTLANEMGELQERITSTKSGSITSVQAVYVPADDLTDPAPATTFTHLDATTVLSRKIAEQGLYPAVDPLESSSRILEEDIVGERHYRIARSVQATLQKYRELQDIIAILGMEELSDTDKVTVNHARKIQRFLAQPTFVAEKFTGLPGVYVPLEETLRGFEAILSGEMDGYPEMAFYNVGTLDDALAKAKKMESGEA
;
A
#
# COMPACT_ATOMS: atom_id res chain seq x y z
N MET A 1 -17.93 -17.78 30.77
CA MET A 1 -17.89 -16.45 30.14
C MET A 1 -17.87 -15.44 31.27
N ARG A 2 -16.98 -14.46 31.22
CA ARG A 2 -16.92 -13.36 32.21
C ARG A 2 -17.99 -12.34 31.89
N THR A 3 -18.70 -11.86 32.91
CA THR A 3 -19.76 -10.85 32.70
C THR A 3 -19.48 -9.64 33.56
N GLY A 4 -19.43 -8.47 32.92
CA GLY A 4 -19.25 -7.19 33.56
C GLY A 4 -20.43 -6.26 33.34
N LYS A 5 -20.32 -5.03 33.85
CA LYS A 5 -21.32 -3.98 33.64
C LYS A 5 -20.65 -2.68 33.24
N ILE A 6 -21.25 -1.97 32.29
CA ILE A 6 -20.83 -0.62 31.90
C ILE A 6 -20.99 0.33 33.10
N ILE A 7 -19.94 1.05 33.46
CA ILE A 7 -19.96 2.06 34.51
C ILE A 7 -19.85 3.48 33.98
N GLN A 8 -19.22 3.63 32.80
CA GLN A 8 -19.06 4.93 32.13
C GLN A 8 -19.01 4.76 30.61
N VAL A 9 -19.60 5.68 29.87
CA VAL A 9 -19.49 5.81 28.42
C VAL A 9 -19.01 7.23 28.12
N SER A 10 -17.90 7.35 27.37
CA SER A 10 -17.32 8.63 26.96
C SER A 10 -16.93 8.56 25.48
N GLY A 11 -17.88 8.86 24.61
CA GLY A 11 -17.70 8.68 23.15
C GLY A 11 -17.40 7.22 22.81
N SER A 12 -16.26 6.99 22.17
CA SER A 12 -15.81 5.65 21.78
C SER A 12 -15.05 4.89 22.88
N VAL A 13 -14.98 5.45 24.11
CA VAL A 13 -14.33 4.80 25.25
C VAL A 13 -15.38 4.40 26.29
N VAL A 14 -15.30 3.16 26.75
CA VAL A 14 -16.26 2.57 27.69
C VAL A 14 -15.50 1.95 28.85
N ASP A 15 -15.87 2.31 30.08
CA ASP A 15 -15.34 1.69 31.29
C ASP A 15 -16.32 0.60 31.77
N VAL A 16 -15.79 -0.59 31.98
CA VAL A 16 -16.55 -1.79 32.39
C VAL A 16 -16.01 -2.34 33.68
N ARG A 17 -16.91 -2.61 34.64
CA ARG A 17 -16.57 -3.26 35.91
C ARG A 17 -16.89 -4.74 35.85
N PHE A 18 -15.95 -5.56 36.29
CA PHE A 18 -16.07 -7.00 36.43
C PHE A 18 -16.01 -7.40 37.93
N PRO A 19 -16.50 -8.58 38.29
CA PRO A 19 -16.28 -9.13 39.64
C PRO A 19 -14.79 -9.28 39.93
N HIS A 20 -14.45 -9.23 41.23
CA HIS A 20 -13.07 -9.39 41.68
C HIS A 20 -12.46 -10.71 41.18
N GLY A 21 -11.27 -10.65 40.61
CA GLY A 21 -10.58 -11.83 40.04
C GLY A 21 -11.04 -12.28 38.64
N GLU A 22 -12.06 -11.63 38.05
CA GLU A 22 -12.57 -11.95 36.70
C GLU A 22 -12.20 -10.92 35.62
N LEU A 23 -11.15 -10.14 35.87
CA LEU A 23 -10.73 -9.09 34.94
C LEU A 23 -10.33 -9.69 33.58
N PRO A 24 -10.86 -9.16 32.44
CA PRO A 24 -10.43 -9.59 31.10
C PRO A 24 -9.01 -9.12 30.81
N ARG A 25 -8.34 -9.81 29.91
CA ARG A 25 -6.97 -9.45 29.50
C ARG A 25 -6.95 -8.20 28.61
N ILE A 26 -5.84 -7.52 28.58
CA ILE A 26 -5.59 -6.47 27.56
C ILE A 26 -5.74 -7.07 26.17
N ARG A 27 -6.39 -6.32 25.26
CA ARG A 27 -6.74 -6.75 23.89
C ARG A 27 -7.80 -7.86 23.80
N GLU A 28 -8.45 -8.20 24.92
CA GLU A 28 -9.60 -9.12 24.89
C GLU A 28 -10.83 -8.39 24.31
N ALA A 29 -11.55 -9.07 23.42
CA ALA A 29 -12.79 -8.57 22.88
C ALA A 29 -13.94 -8.78 23.88
N LEU A 30 -14.74 -7.73 24.05
CA LEU A 30 -15.94 -7.73 24.86
C LEU A 30 -17.14 -7.38 23.99
N SER A 31 -18.30 -7.91 24.30
CA SER A 31 -19.52 -7.63 23.54
C SER A 31 -20.68 -7.18 24.43
N VAL A 32 -21.53 -6.35 23.84
CA VAL A 32 -22.80 -5.87 24.41
C VAL A 32 -23.90 -6.11 23.38
N GLU A 33 -24.99 -6.71 23.82
CA GLU A 33 -26.20 -6.83 23.00
C GLU A 33 -27.09 -5.61 23.16
N LEU A 34 -27.35 -4.91 22.07
CA LEU A 34 -28.21 -3.72 22.04
C LEU A 34 -29.18 -3.79 20.87
N ASN A 35 -30.48 -3.87 21.14
CA ASN A 35 -31.54 -3.92 20.12
C ASN A 35 -31.32 -5.03 19.06
N GLY A 36 -30.84 -6.20 19.49
CA GLY A 36 -30.55 -7.33 18.62
C GLY A 36 -29.27 -7.18 17.78
N LYS A 37 -28.47 -6.15 18.05
CA LYS A 37 -27.15 -5.96 17.46
C LYS A 37 -26.06 -6.22 18.49
N ARG A 38 -25.05 -6.95 18.09
CA ARG A 38 -23.85 -7.17 18.90
C ARG A 38 -22.87 -6.02 18.65
N LEU A 39 -22.60 -5.24 19.69
CA LEU A 39 -21.58 -4.20 19.69
C LEU A 39 -20.31 -4.76 20.33
N VAL A 40 -19.16 -4.50 19.70
CA VAL A 40 -17.87 -5.04 20.13
C VAL A 40 -16.96 -3.91 20.58
N MET A 41 -16.25 -4.16 21.68
CA MET A 41 -15.19 -3.28 22.21
C MET A 41 -13.97 -4.12 22.57
N GLU A 42 -12.81 -3.47 22.66
CA GLU A 42 -11.53 -4.10 22.99
C GLU A 42 -10.96 -3.48 24.26
N VAL A 43 -10.43 -4.30 25.14
CA VAL A 43 -9.79 -3.87 26.40
C VAL A 43 -8.45 -3.22 26.11
N GLU A 44 -8.28 -1.94 26.49
CA GLU A 44 -7.04 -1.17 26.31
C GLU A 44 -6.25 -0.96 27.59
N GLN A 45 -6.94 -0.83 28.73
CA GLN A 45 -6.31 -0.54 30.01
C GLN A 45 -7.03 -1.22 31.17
N HIS A 46 -6.28 -1.63 32.19
CA HIS A 46 -6.80 -1.93 33.50
C HIS A 46 -6.74 -0.65 34.36
N LEU A 47 -7.89 -0.12 34.78
CA LEU A 47 -7.96 1.06 35.64
C LEU A 47 -7.85 0.70 37.14
N SER A 48 -8.34 -0.51 37.50
CA SER A 48 -8.27 -1.05 38.86
C SER A 48 -8.34 -2.57 38.81
N ALA A 49 -8.35 -3.21 39.99
CA ALA A 49 -8.52 -4.67 40.12
C ALA A 49 -9.86 -5.20 39.58
N GLU A 50 -10.84 -4.32 39.33
CA GLU A 50 -12.19 -4.70 38.88
C GLU A 50 -12.65 -3.92 37.65
N THR A 51 -11.90 -2.93 37.18
CA THR A 51 -12.35 -2.03 36.11
C THR A 51 -11.36 -1.99 34.95
N VAL A 52 -11.89 -2.18 33.75
CA VAL A 52 -11.16 -2.04 32.51
C VAL A 52 -11.69 -0.86 31.70
N ARG A 53 -10.82 -0.24 30.94
CA ARG A 53 -11.14 0.76 29.92
C ARG A 53 -11.03 0.14 28.55
N CYS A 54 -12.07 0.29 27.75
CA CYS A 54 -12.21 -0.31 26.43
C CYS A 54 -12.38 0.75 25.36
N ILE A 55 -11.93 0.47 24.15
CA ILE A 55 -12.28 1.22 22.95
C ILE A 55 -13.37 0.48 22.18
N MET A 56 -14.33 1.23 21.65
CA MET A 56 -15.36 0.67 20.78
C MET A 56 -14.80 0.35 19.41
N LEU A 57 -15.08 -0.85 18.93
CA LEU A 57 -14.92 -1.28 17.54
C LEU A 57 -16.24 -1.23 16.76
N SER A 58 -17.28 -0.69 17.37
CA SER A 58 -18.60 -0.45 16.81
C SER A 58 -19.06 0.95 17.26
N GLY A 59 -20.18 1.43 16.73
CA GLY A 59 -20.80 2.65 17.28
C GLY A 59 -21.14 2.49 18.76
N SER A 60 -21.09 3.59 19.52
CA SER A 60 -21.41 3.62 20.95
C SER A 60 -22.81 4.16 21.25
N GLU A 61 -23.57 4.52 20.21
CA GLU A 61 -24.90 5.09 20.35
C GLU A 61 -25.87 4.12 21.03
N GLY A 62 -26.55 4.62 22.06
CA GLY A 62 -27.50 3.85 22.85
C GLY A 62 -26.89 3.04 24.00
N LEU A 63 -25.56 2.99 24.13
CA LEU A 63 -24.95 2.41 25.31
C LEU A 63 -25.24 3.24 26.58
N SER A 64 -25.54 2.56 27.66
CA SER A 64 -25.81 3.21 28.95
C SER A 64 -25.17 2.43 30.12
N ARG A 65 -25.04 3.14 31.24
CA ARG A 65 -24.53 2.55 32.49
C ARG A 65 -25.44 1.41 32.94
N GLY A 66 -24.84 0.35 33.45
CA GLY A 66 -25.56 -0.83 33.97
C GLY A 66 -25.79 -1.93 32.93
N MET A 67 -25.58 -1.67 31.64
CA MET A 67 -25.68 -2.71 30.61
C MET A 67 -24.66 -3.82 30.86
N ALA A 68 -25.11 -5.06 30.60
CA ALA A 68 -24.26 -6.23 30.74
C ALA A 68 -23.26 -6.33 29.57
N VAL A 69 -22.04 -6.68 29.90
CA VAL A 69 -20.94 -6.88 28.94
C VAL A 69 -20.41 -8.28 29.11
N THR A 70 -20.21 -8.98 28.01
CA THR A 70 -19.69 -10.35 28.01
C THR A 70 -18.26 -10.38 27.45
N GLY A 71 -17.35 -10.99 28.19
CA GLY A 71 -15.97 -11.24 27.73
C GLY A 71 -15.93 -12.50 26.85
N GLU A 72 -15.25 -12.38 25.71
CA GLU A 72 -15.14 -13.47 24.72
C GLU A 72 -13.99 -14.44 25.04
N GLY A 73 -13.15 -14.11 26.01
CA GLY A 73 -11.99 -14.91 26.44
C GLY A 73 -10.80 -14.86 25.48
N SER A 74 -10.93 -14.14 24.36
CA SER A 74 -9.86 -13.93 23.37
C SER A 74 -9.96 -12.55 22.75
N GLY A 75 -8.87 -12.11 22.11
CA GLY A 75 -8.88 -10.91 21.25
C GLY A 75 -9.70 -11.16 19.97
N LEU A 76 -9.89 -10.08 19.20
CA LEU A 76 -10.59 -10.15 17.93
C LEU A 76 -9.94 -11.17 16.99
N ARG A 77 -10.76 -12.08 16.44
CA ARG A 77 -10.33 -13.12 15.50
C ARG A 77 -11.08 -13.00 14.19
N VAL A 78 -10.35 -13.02 13.10
CA VAL A 78 -10.87 -12.83 11.74
C VAL A 78 -10.66 -14.09 10.89
N PRO A 79 -11.53 -14.35 9.89
CA PRO A 79 -11.35 -15.46 8.97
C PRO A 79 -10.09 -15.26 8.14
N VAL A 80 -9.43 -16.35 7.77
CA VAL A 80 -8.22 -16.39 6.96
C VAL A 80 -8.30 -17.52 5.93
N GLY A 81 -7.43 -17.49 4.93
CA GLY A 81 -7.35 -18.55 3.92
C GLY A 81 -8.15 -18.24 2.65
N LYS A 82 -8.21 -19.22 1.75
CA LYS A 82 -8.76 -19.04 0.39
C LYS A 82 -10.22 -18.59 0.34
N ALA A 83 -11.01 -18.92 1.38
CA ALA A 83 -12.39 -18.45 1.47
C ALA A 83 -12.53 -16.91 1.58
N THR A 84 -11.43 -16.20 1.88
CA THR A 84 -11.42 -14.74 1.92
C THR A 84 -11.18 -14.10 0.55
N LEU A 85 -10.63 -14.82 -0.40
CA LEU A 85 -10.37 -14.30 -1.75
C LEU A 85 -11.68 -14.02 -2.49
N GLY A 86 -11.68 -12.95 -3.26
CA GLY A 86 -12.87 -12.50 -3.97
C GLY A 86 -13.90 -11.83 -3.08
N ARG A 87 -13.59 -11.49 -1.82
CA ARG A 87 -14.56 -11.01 -0.83
C ARG A 87 -14.16 -9.68 -0.21
N LEU A 88 -15.16 -8.97 0.29
CA LEU A 88 -15.02 -7.67 0.97
C LEU A 88 -15.46 -7.79 2.43
N PHE A 89 -14.60 -7.36 3.35
CA PHE A 89 -14.77 -7.52 4.80
C PHE A 89 -14.75 -6.20 5.55
N ASN A 90 -15.39 -6.19 6.73
CA ASN A 90 -15.19 -5.18 7.75
C ASN A 90 -14.03 -5.58 8.72
N VAL A 91 -13.80 -4.77 9.76
CA VAL A 91 -12.75 -5.02 10.77
C VAL A 91 -12.90 -6.36 11.49
N PHE A 92 -14.11 -6.87 11.63
CA PHE A 92 -14.41 -8.14 12.30
C PHE A 92 -14.20 -9.37 11.40
N GLY A 93 -13.93 -9.15 10.11
CA GLY A 93 -13.92 -10.20 9.11
C GLY A 93 -15.32 -10.68 8.71
N ASP A 94 -16.35 -9.87 8.96
CA ASP A 94 -17.69 -10.12 8.42
C ASP A 94 -17.76 -9.60 6.99
N THR A 95 -18.43 -10.34 6.12
CA THR A 95 -18.60 -9.96 4.71
C THR A 95 -19.56 -8.79 4.57
N ILE A 96 -19.17 -7.78 3.80
CA ILE A 96 -19.99 -6.59 3.51
C ILE A 96 -20.26 -6.39 2.01
N ASP A 97 -19.97 -7.41 1.21
CA ASP A 97 -20.18 -7.48 -0.23
C ASP A 97 -21.58 -7.98 -0.63
N GLY A 98 -22.47 -8.19 0.34
CA GLY A 98 -23.80 -8.76 0.10
C GLY A 98 -23.81 -10.28 -0.12
N GLY A 99 -22.67 -10.93 -0.13
CA GLY A 99 -22.52 -12.37 -0.24
C GLY A 99 -22.77 -13.11 1.09
N ALA A 100 -22.75 -14.44 1.04
CA ALA A 100 -22.92 -15.29 2.23
C ALA A 100 -21.75 -15.05 3.22
N PRO A 101 -22.02 -15.10 4.54
CA PRO A 101 -20.97 -15.05 5.55
C PRO A 101 -19.95 -16.19 5.37
N ILE A 102 -18.70 -15.94 5.76
CA ILE A 102 -17.67 -16.98 5.80
C ILE A 102 -18.08 -18.05 6.82
N GLY A 103 -18.04 -19.30 6.42
CA GLY A 103 -18.47 -20.44 7.24
C GLY A 103 -17.67 -20.54 8.55
N GLY A 104 -18.33 -21.04 9.62
CA GLY A 104 -17.69 -21.20 10.93
C GLY A 104 -16.59 -22.27 10.97
N ALA A 105 -16.51 -23.13 9.94
CA ALA A 105 -15.46 -24.13 9.79
C ALA A 105 -14.14 -23.57 9.26
N GLU A 106 -14.16 -22.37 8.67
CA GLU A 106 -12.97 -21.73 8.14
C GLU A 106 -12.03 -21.28 9.27
N PRO A 107 -10.70 -21.35 9.06
CA PRO A 107 -9.74 -20.96 10.08
C PRO A 107 -9.86 -19.48 10.44
N ARG A 108 -9.74 -19.18 11.72
CA ARG A 108 -9.72 -17.79 12.23
C ARG A 108 -8.47 -17.53 13.04
N ARG A 109 -7.86 -16.38 12.85
CA ARG A 109 -6.65 -15.95 13.57
C ARG A 109 -6.87 -14.62 14.30
N SER A 110 -6.17 -14.45 15.43
CA SER A 110 -6.15 -13.18 16.14
C SER A 110 -5.45 -12.10 15.32
N ILE A 111 -6.00 -10.89 15.34
CA ILE A 111 -5.37 -9.73 14.70
C ILE A 111 -4.12 -9.24 15.47
N HIS A 112 -4.04 -9.55 16.77
CA HIS A 112 -2.90 -9.24 17.61
C HIS A 112 -1.92 -10.41 17.61
N ARG A 113 -0.92 -10.32 16.75
CA ARG A 113 0.15 -11.31 16.60
C ARG A 113 1.51 -10.63 16.77
N LYS A 114 2.49 -11.41 17.20
CA LYS A 114 3.88 -10.95 17.23
C LYS A 114 4.49 -11.01 15.82
N PRO A 115 5.48 -10.16 15.53
CA PRO A 115 6.30 -10.30 14.34
C PRO A 115 6.94 -11.70 14.28
N PRO A 116 7.32 -12.18 13.07
CA PRO A 116 8.14 -13.39 12.94
C PRO A 116 9.43 -13.30 13.75
N ALA A 117 9.88 -14.40 14.32
CA ALA A 117 11.13 -14.46 15.06
C ALA A 117 12.33 -14.26 14.10
N PHE A 118 13.48 -13.86 14.65
CA PHE A 118 14.68 -13.60 13.83
C PHE A 118 15.11 -14.79 13.00
N ASP A 119 14.99 -15.99 13.54
CA ASP A 119 15.36 -17.25 12.88
C ASP A 119 14.36 -17.69 11.80
N GLU A 120 13.15 -17.12 11.79
CA GLU A 120 12.12 -17.34 10.77
C GLU A 120 12.27 -16.40 9.57
N GLN A 121 12.92 -15.26 9.75
CA GLN A 121 13.08 -14.25 8.70
C GLN A 121 14.05 -14.71 7.62
N SER A 122 13.78 -14.32 6.37
CA SER A 122 14.70 -14.56 5.25
C SER A 122 15.77 -13.45 5.23
N PRO A 123 17.05 -13.80 5.21
CA PRO A 123 18.13 -12.82 5.09
C PRO A 123 18.37 -12.34 3.65
N SER A 124 17.79 -13.00 2.64
CA SER A 124 17.99 -12.65 1.23
C SER A 124 17.18 -11.40 0.85
N VAL A 125 17.86 -10.46 0.20
CA VAL A 125 17.22 -9.32 -0.43
C VAL A 125 17.06 -9.65 -1.91
N GLU A 126 15.81 -9.83 -2.35
CA GLU A 126 15.46 -10.13 -3.73
C GLU A 126 14.60 -9.00 -4.30
N ILE A 127 14.73 -8.73 -5.60
CA ILE A 127 13.86 -7.79 -6.30
C ILE A 127 12.51 -8.48 -6.53
N LEU A 128 11.42 -7.79 -6.21
CA LEU A 128 10.08 -8.12 -6.67
C LEU A 128 9.88 -7.48 -8.04
N GLU A 129 10.02 -8.25 -9.09
CA GLU A 129 9.82 -7.77 -10.45
C GLU A 129 8.34 -7.45 -10.68
N THR A 130 8.04 -6.19 -10.96
CA THR A 130 6.65 -5.70 -11.10
C THR A 130 6.17 -5.70 -12.55
N GLY A 131 7.08 -5.77 -13.52
CA GLY A 131 6.78 -5.63 -14.94
C GLY A 131 6.48 -4.19 -15.36
N ILE A 132 6.72 -3.24 -14.48
CA ILE A 132 6.54 -1.80 -14.71
C ILE A 132 7.93 -1.15 -14.81
N LYS A 133 8.31 -0.74 -16.02
CA LYS A 133 9.65 -0.28 -16.35
C LYS A 133 10.23 0.75 -15.38
N VAL A 134 9.46 1.78 -15.05
CA VAL A 134 9.93 2.87 -14.17
C VAL A 134 10.22 2.38 -12.77
N ILE A 135 9.41 1.47 -12.23
CA ILE A 135 9.59 0.87 -10.91
C ILE A 135 10.81 -0.05 -10.92
N ASP A 136 10.79 -1.05 -11.80
CA ASP A 136 11.82 -2.09 -11.83
C ASP A 136 13.21 -1.53 -12.12
N LEU A 137 13.31 -0.45 -12.91
CA LEU A 137 14.59 0.20 -13.23
C LEU A 137 15.10 1.11 -12.12
N LEU A 138 14.28 2.05 -11.64
CA LEU A 138 14.73 3.21 -10.85
C LEU A 138 14.43 3.13 -9.37
N GLU A 139 13.41 2.35 -9.01
CA GLU A 139 12.98 2.16 -7.63
C GLU A 139 12.58 0.70 -7.34
N PRO A 140 13.44 -0.28 -7.66
CA PRO A 140 13.08 -1.69 -7.55
C PRO A 140 12.53 -2.02 -6.16
N TYR A 141 11.41 -2.73 -6.13
CA TYR A 141 10.77 -3.12 -4.88
C TYR A 141 11.47 -4.33 -4.27
N PRO A 142 11.89 -4.26 -3.00
CA PRO A 142 12.38 -5.45 -2.32
C PRO A 142 11.23 -6.40 -2.00
N ARG A 143 11.40 -7.67 -2.29
CA ARG A 143 10.48 -8.73 -1.90
C ARG A 143 10.42 -8.82 -0.37
N GLY A 144 9.21 -8.67 0.19
CA GLY A 144 9.02 -8.57 1.64
C GLY A 144 9.31 -7.18 2.21
N GLY A 145 9.54 -6.20 1.35
CA GLY A 145 9.80 -4.82 1.75
C GLY A 145 8.52 -3.98 1.90
N LYS A 146 8.75 -2.75 2.32
CA LYS A 146 7.71 -1.76 2.60
C LYS A 146 7.89 -0.56 1.68
N ILE A 147 6.92 -0.33 0.82
CA ILE A 147 6.94 0.72 -0.20
C ILE A 147 5.97 1.82 0.20
N GLY A 148 6.44 3.06 0.27
CA GLY A 148 5.59 4.23 0.44
C GLY A 148 5.13 4.74 -0.92
N LEU A 149 3.82 4.88 -1.11
CA LEU A 149 3.23 5.44 -2.31
C LEU A 149 2.72 6.86 -2.03
N PHE A 150 3.34 7.84 -2.65
CA PHE A 150 3.03 9.25 -2.50
C PHE A 150 2.38 9.79 -3.77
N GLY A 151 1.39 10.64 -3.63
CA GLY A 151 0.75 11.28 -4.77
C GLY A 151 -0.57 11.90 -4.42
N GLY A 152 -0.88 13.02 -5.06
CA GLY A 152 -2.16 13.70 -4.94
C GLY A 152 -3.32 12.96 -5.59
N ALA A 153 -4.50 13.55 -5.55
CA ALA A 153 -5.66 13.00 -6.25
C ALA A 153 -5.49 13.09 -7.78
N GLY A 154 -5.96 12.07 -8.50
CA GLY A 154 -6.02 12.08 -9.96
C GLY A 154 -4.70 11.81 -10.69
N VAL A 155 -3.67 11.32 -10.01
CA VAL A 155 -2.37 10.97 -10.62
C VAL A 155 -2.24 9.50 -11.03
N GLY A 156 -3.31 8.71 -10.94
CA GLY A 156 -3.31 7.30 -11.33
C GLY A 156 -2.90 6.32 -10.22
N LYS A 157 -3.01 6.72 -8.94
CA LYS A 157 -2.69 5.84 -7.79
C LYS A 157 -3.44 4.51 -7.86
N THR A 158 -4.76 4.55 -8.04
CA THR A 158 -5.62 3.36 -8.09
C THR A 158 -5.25 2.47 -9.27
N VAL A 159 -4.98 3.05 -10.44
CA VAL A 159 -4.56 2.30 -11.65
C VAL A 159 -3.24 1.58 -11.39
N LEU A 160 -2.27 2.25 -10.76
CA LEU A 160 -0.99 1.62 -10.42
C LEU A 160 -1.17 0.47 -9.42
N ILE A 161 -1.99 0.64 -8.39
CA ILE A 161 -2.29 -0.42 -7.41
C ILE A 161 -2.90 -1.63 -8.09
N GLN A 162 -3.90 -1.42 -8.95
CA GLN A 162 -4.57 -2.51 -9.67
C GLN A 162 -3.62 -3.20 -10.64
N GLU A 163 -2.75 -2.46 -11.32
CA GLU A 163 -1.74 -3.03 -12.21
C GLU A 163 -0.74 -3.91 -11.45
N LEU A 164 -0.27 -3.47 -10.28
CA LEU A 164 0.57 -4.29 -9.41
C LEU A 164 -0.14 -5.56 -8.96
N ILE A 165 -1.43 -5.48 -8.59
CA ILE A 165 -2.24 -6.65 -8.22
C ILE A 165 -2.33 -7.61 -9.41
N HIS A 166 -2.62 -7.10 -10.59
CA HIS A 166 -2.74 -7.90 -11.81
C HIS A 166 -1.43 -8.65 -12.11
N ASN A 167 -0.32 -7.91 -12.13
CA ASN A 167 0.99 -8.47 -12.48
C ASN A 167 1.45 -9.52 -11.46
N ILE A 168 1.25 -9.27 -10.16
CA ILE A 168 1.58 -10.26 -9.12
C ILE A 168 0.68 -11.49 -9.21
N ALA A 169 -0.59 -11.33 -9.50
CA ALA A 169 -1.53 -12.45 -9.62
C ALA A 169 -1.22 -13.34 -10.85
N VAL A 170 -0.87 -12.73 -11.97
CA VAL A 170 -0.65 -13.44 -13.25
C VAL A 170 0.76 -14.02 -13.33
N GLU A 171 1.78 -13.21 -13.08
CA GLU A 171 3.18 -13.60 -13.29
C GLU A 171 3.78 -14.36 -12.10
N HIS A 172 3.42 -13.98 -10.89
CA HIS A 172 3.98 -14.60 -9.68
C HIS A 172 3.02 -15.59 -9.00
N GLY A 173 1.77 -15.68 -9.44
CA GLY A 173 0.76 -16.55 -8.83
C GLY A 173 0.46 -16.21 -7.37
N GLY A 174 0.78 -14.97 -6.96
CA GLY A 174 0.59 -14.45 -5.61
C GLY A 174 -0.84 -14.02 -5.33
N TYR A 175 -1.08 -13.68 -4.06
CA TYR A 175 -2.35 -13.12 -3.60
C TYR A 175 -2.16 -11.68 -3.15
N SER A 176 -3.24 -10.92 -3.18
CA SER A 176 -3.23 -9.52 -2.72
C SER A 176 -4.28 -9.30 -1.64
N ILE A 177 -3.92 -8.51 -0.66
CA ILE A 177 -4.85 -8.02 0.37
C ILE A 177 -4.87 -6.51 0.29
N PHE A 178 -6.05 -5.93 0.12
CA PHE A 178 -6.22 -4.48 0.14
C PHE A 178 -6.90 -4.05 1.43
N THR A 179 -6.28 -3.13 2.16
CA THR A 179 -6.84 -2.57 3.39
C THR A 179 -7.14 -1.09 3.21
N GLY A 180 -8.43 -0.74 3.20
CA GLY A 180 -8.90 0.64 3.21
C GLY A 180 -9.02 1.15 4.64
N VAL A 181 -8.11 2.02 5.05
CA VAL A 181 -8.03 2.58 6.41
C VAL A 181 -8.55 4.01 6.41
N GLY A 182 -9.75 4.21 6.92
CA GLY A 182 -10.38 5.53 6.97
C GLY A 182 -10.72 6.11 5.60
N GLU A 183 -10.94 5.26 4.61
CA GLU A 183 -11.31 5.67 3.25
C GLU A 183 -12.79 5.98 3.12
N ARG A 184 -13.14 6.74 2.08
CA ARG A 184 -14.54 7.04 1.76
C ARG A 184 -15.24 5.80 1.23
N SER A 185 -16.47 5.56 1.69
CA SER A 185 -17.29 4.42 1.24
C SER A 185 -17.43 4.35 -0.28
N ARG A 186 -17.53 5.52 -0.94
CA ARG A 186 -17.62 5.60 -2.39
C ARG A 186 -16.35 5.10 -3.07
N GLU A 187 -15.18 5.55 -2.62
CA GLU A 187 -13.89 5.15 -3.19
C GLU A 187 -13.66 3.64 -3.03
N GLY A 188 -14.05 3.09 -1.86
CA GLY A 188 -14.00 1.65 -1.64
C GLY A 188 -14.94 0.85 -2.56
N ASN A 189 -16.14 1.38 -2.81
CA ASN A 189 -17.09 0.74 -3.73
C ASN A 189 -16.64 0.84 -5.20
N ASP A 190 -16.09 1.98 -5.59
CA ASP A 190 -15.55 2.17 -6.93
C ASP A 190 -14.39 1.18 -7.17
N LEU A 191 -13.45 1.07 -6.22
CA LEU A 191 -12.35 0.11 -6.27
C LEU A 191 -12.84 -1.36 -6.35
N TRP A 192 -13.86 -1.71 -5.57
CA TRP A 192 -14.47 -3.04 -5.60
C TRP A 192 -15.02 -3.38 -6.99
N ASN A 193 -15.74 -2.45 -7.61
CA ASN A 193 -16.30 -2.63 -8.96
C ASN A 193 -15.20 -2.71 -10.03
N GLU A 194 -14.21 -1.82 -9.95
CA GLU A 194 -13.07 -1.82 -10.88
C GLU A 194 -12.26 -3.11 -10.82
N MET A 195 -12.05 -3.69 -9.62
CA MET A 195 -11.38 -4.97 -9.47
C MET A 195 -12.18 -6.15 -10.06
N HIS A 196 -13.52 -6.08 -10.02
CA HIS A 196 -14.37 -7.05 -10.70
C HIS A 196 -14.26 -6.91 -12.23
N GLU A 197 -14.29 -5.69 -12.73
CA GLU A 197 -14.20 -5.42 -14.16
C GLU A 197 -12.85 -5.79 -14.75
N SER A 198 -11.76 -5.59 -14.00
CA SER A 198 -10.41 -5.98 -14.41
C SER A 198 -10.10 -7.46 -14.20
N GLY A 199 -10.96 -8.19 -13.46
CA GLY A 199 -10.80 -9.64 -13.21
C GLY A 199 -9.74 -9.99 -12.17
N VAL A 200 -9.20 -9.02 -11.44
CA VAL A 200 -8.16 -9.27 -10.40
C VAL A 200 -8.75 -9.65 -9.05
N ILE A 201 -10.06 -9.52 -8.90
CA ILE A 201 -10.76 -9.75 -7.62
C ILE A 201 -10.57 -11.18 -7.08
N ASP A 202 -10.56 -12.20 -7.93
CA ASP A 202 -10.49 -13.62 -7.55
C ASP A 202 -9.19 -13.97 -6.79
N LYS A 203 -8.17 -13.14 -6.90
CA LYS A 203 -6.87 -13.28 -6.21
C LYS A 203 -6.68 -12.26 -5.09
N THR A 204 -7.72 -11.49 -4.77
CA THR A 204 -7.64 -10.37 -3.84
C THR A 204 -8.70 -10.49 -2.75
N ALA A 205 -8.34 -10.20 -1.51
CA ALA A 205 -9.30 -9.95 -0.43
C ALA A 205 -9.26 -8.46 -0.05
N LEU A 206 -10.41 -7.86 0.20
CA LEU A 206 -10.53 -6.46 0.59
C LEU A 206 -11.04 -6.35 2.01
N VAL A 207 -10.44 -5.44 2.79
CA VAL A 207 -10.87 -5.15 4.17
C VAL A 207 -11.00 -3.64 4.31
N PHE A 208 -12.18 -3.16 4.68
CA PHE A 208 -12.44 -1.73 4.82
C PHE A 208 -12.85 -1.33 6.23
N GLY A 209 -12.21 -0.28 6.75
CA GLY A 209 -12.67 0.52 7.87
C GLY A 209 -12.92 1.93 7.36
N GLN A 210 -14.19 2.31 7.24
CA GLN A 210 -14.61 3.54 6.57
C GLN A 210 -14.31 4.79 7.42
N MET A 211 -14.27 5.95 6.78
CA MET A 211 -13.97 7.24 7.42
C MET A 211 -14.94 7.61 8.55
N ASN A 212 -16.21 7.20 8.46
CA ASN A 212 -17.24 7.47 9.44
C ASN A 212 -17.31 6.47 10.60
N GLU A 213 -16.50 5.40 10.56
CA GLU A 213 -16.46 4.40 11.62
C GLU A 213 -15.64 4.90 12.83
N ALA A 214 -15.87 4.25 13.97
CA ALA A 214 -15.18 4.57 15.21
C ALA A 214 -13.65 4.52 15.05
N PRO A 215 -12.89 5.35 15.79
CA PRO A 215 -11.43 5.35 15.69
C PRO A 215 -10.81 3.98 15.99
N GLY A 216 -11.42 3.18 16.89
CA GLY A 216 -10.99 1.80 17.13
C GLY A 216 -11.02 0.93 15.87
N VAL A 217 -12.03 1.07 15.01
CA VAL A 217 -12.13 0.35 13.72
C VAL A 217 -10.97 0.74 12.81
N ARG A 218 -10.77 2.05 12.60
CA ARG A 218 -9.72 2.58 11.71
C ARG A 218 -8.30 2.20 12.20
N MET A 219 -8.12 2.03 13.51
CA MET A 219 -6.87 1.58 14.11
C MET A 219 -6.64 0.06 13.97
N ARG A 220 -7.69 -0.74 13.80
CA ARG A 220 -7.59 -2.22 13.76
C ARG A 220 -7.73 -2.84 12.38
N VAL A 221 -8.35 -2.14 11.44
CA VAL A 221 -8.61 -2.67 10.09
C VAL A 221 -7.34 -3.09 9.34
N ALA A 222 -6.25 -2.32 9.47
CA ALA A 222 -4.96 -2.69 8.89
C ALA A 222 -4.41 -4.00 9.47
N LEU A 223 -4.62 -4.25 10.77
CA LEU A 223 -4.24 -5.50 11.42
C LEU A 223 -5.06 -6.68 10.93
N THR A 224 -6.35 -6.46 10.63
CA THR A 224 -7.23 -7.49 10.05
C THR A 224 -6.68 -7.94 8.69
N GLY A 225 -6.41 -7.02 7.78
CA GLY A 225 -5.85 -7.36 6.47
C GLY A 225 -4.46 -7.98 6.56
N LEU A 226 -3.60 -7.45 7.42
CA LEU A 226 -2.28 -8.04 7.66
C LEU A 226 -2.37 -9.48 8.18
N THR A 227 -3.35 -9.78 9.05
CA THR A 227 -3.56 -11.14 9.55
C THR A 227 -3.99 -12.11 8.45
N MET A 228 -4.80 -11.65 7.48
CA MET A 228 -5.13 -12.45 6.29
C MET A 228 -3.89 -12.68 5.42
N ALA A 229 -3.06 -11.64 5.21
CA ALA A 229 -1.82 -11.75 4.45
C ALA A 229 -0.82 -12.73 5.08
N GLU A 230 -0.66 -12.67 6.41
CA GLU A 230 0.22 -13.58 7.15
C GLU A 230 -0.16 -15.05 6.99
N TYR A 231 -1.45 -15.38 6.89
CA TYR A 231 -1.89 -16.74 6.67
C TYR A 231 -1.39 -17.27 5.32
N PHE A 232 -1.51 -16.49 4.26
CA PHE A 232 -1.03 -16.89 2.94
C PHE A 232 0.50 -17.01 2.89
N ARG A 233 1.23 -16.13 3.57
CA ARG A 233 2.68 -16.22 3.70
C ARG A 233 3.12 -17.46 4.46
N ASP A 234 2.55 -17.69 5.65
CA ASP A 234 3.04 -18.67 6.61
C ASP A 234 2.55 -20.09 6.31
N GLU A 235 1.26 -20.25 5.94
CA GLU A 235 0.64 -21.57 5.73
C GLU A 235 0.57 -21.98 4.26
N GLU A 236 0.27 -21.04 3.38
CA GLU A 236 0.18 -21.30 1.95
C GLU A 236 1.52 -21.12 1.23
N GLN A 237 2.53 -20.61 1.93
CA GLN A 237 3.89 -20.37 1.41
C GLN A 237 3.85 -19.53 0.12
N ARG A 238 3.10 -18.44 0.14
CA ARG A 238 2.90 -17.56 -1.01
C ARG A 238 3.53 -16.20 -0.80
N ASP A 239 3.83 -15.57 -1.91
CA ASP A 239 4.10 -14.14 -1.94
C ASP A 239 2.78 -13.38 -1.93
N VAL A 240 2.70 -12.40 -1.04
CA VAL A 240 1.49 -11.61 -0.81
C VAL A 240 1.82 -10.14 -0.99
N LEU A 241 0.99 -9.45 -1.77
CA LEU A 241 0.96 -7.99 -1.78
C LEU A 241 -0.07 -7.49 -0.77
N LEU A 242 0.40 -6.62 0.13
CA LEU A 242 -0.47 -5.96 1.11
C LEU A 242 -0.54 -4.47 0.80
N PHE A 243 -1.72 -4.00 0.43
CA PHE A 243 -2.00 -2.58 0.25
C PHE A 243 -2.63 -1.99 1.50
N ILE A 244 -2.12 -0.83 1.94
CA ILE A 244 -2.67 -0.06 3.06
C ILE A 244 -2.97 1.36 2.56
N ASP A 245 -4.23 1.67 2.39
CA ASP A 245 -4.67 2.99 1.97
C ASP A 245 -5.67 3.56 2.99
N ASN A 246 -5.30 4.45 3.86
CA ASN A 246 -4.06 5.21 3.95
C ASN A 246 -3.39 5.00 5.32
N ILE A 247 -2.09 4.80 5.37
CA ILE A 247 -1.36 4.55 6.64
C ILE A 247 -1.45 5.75 7.60
N PHE A 248 -1.56 6.98 7.08
CA PHE A 248 -1.77 8.17 7.90
C PHE A 248 -3.07 8.09 8.72
N ARG A 249 -4.13 7.49 8.17
CA ARG A 249 -5.41 7.33 8.88
C ARG A 249 -5.30 6.35 10.05
N PHE A 250 -4.42 5.35 9.95
CA PHE A 250 -4.08 4.49 11.09
C PHE A 250 -3.47 5.30 12.23
N VAL A 251 -2.49 6.16 11.93
CA VAL A 251 -1.85 7.05 12.91
C VAL A 251 -2.85 8.03 13.51
N GLN A 252 -3.68 8.66 12.68
CA GLN A 252 -4.72 9.58 13.14
C GLN A 252 -5.71 8.92 14.09
N ALA A 253 -6.17 7.71 13.77
CA ALA A 253 -7.06 6.94 14.65
C ALA A 253 -6.40 6.62 16.00
N GLY A 254 -5.11 6.28 16.00
CA GLY A 254 -4.32 6.09 17.22
C GLY A 254 -4.25 7.36 18.07
N SER A 255 -4.09 8.53 17.46
CA SER A 255 -4.10 9.83 18.15
C SER A 255 -5.47 10.12 18.79
N GLU A 256 -6.56 9.88 18.07
CA GLU A 256 -7.92 10.02 18.58
C GLU A 256 -8.18 9.10 19.79
N VAL A 257 -7.81 7.82 19.68
CA VAL A 257 -7.92 6.83 20.76
C VAL A 257 -7.08 7.25 21.97
N SER A 258 -5.84 7.67 21.76
CA SER A 258 -4.93 8.10 22.84
C SER A 258 -5.50 9.28 23.62
N THR A 259 -6.08 10.25 22.93
CA THR A 259 -6.75 11.40 23.54
C THR A 259 -7.97 10.97 24.36
N LEU A 260 -8.81 10.08 23.83
CA LEU A 260 -9.98 9.54 24.54
C LEU A 260 -9.60 8.69 25.75
N LEU A 261 -8.45 8.01 25.71
CA LEU A 261 -7.90 7.28 26.85
C LEU A 261 -7.28 8.20 27.92
N GLY A 262 -7.21 9.51 27.67
CA GLY A 262 -6.65 10.50 28.61
C GLY A 262 -5.13 10.48 28.68
N ARG A 263 -4.45 9.97 27.66
CA ARG A 263 -2.98 10.01 27.58
C ARG A 263 -2.52 11.43 27.22
N MET A 264 -1.42 11.88 27.83
CA MET A 264 -0.82 13.17 27.49
C MET A 264 -0.26 13.12 26.08
N PRO A 265 -0.62 14.07 25.19
CA PRO A 265 -0.13 14.08 23.82
C PRO A 265 1.37 14.39 23.77
N SER A 266 2.06 13.88 22.75
CA SER A 266 3.42 14.22 22.37
C SER A 266 3.45 15.43 21.41
N ALA A 267 4.55 15.62 20.70
CA ALA A 267 4.71 16.70 19.73
C ALA A 267 3.56 16.74 18.70
N VAL A 268 3.09 17.94 18.38
CA VAL A 268 2.04 18.23 17.38
C VAL A 268 0.70 17.53 17.69
N GLY A 269 0.49 17.06 18.93
CA GLY A 269 -0.76 16.43 19.36
C GLY A 269 -0.85 14.93 19.09
N TYR A 270 0.21 14.28 18.60
CA TYR A 270 0.24 12.84 18.37
C TYR A 270 0.34 12.03 19.68
N GLN A 271 -0.04 10.76 19.59
CA GLN A 271 0.09 9.83 20.72
C GLN A 271 1.57 9.56 21.08
N PRO A 272 1.88 9.42 22.38
CA PRO A 272 3.25 9.08 22.82
C PRO A 272 3.68 7.67 22.39
N THR A 273 2.71 6.83 22.01
CA THR A 273 2.91 5.44 21.57
C THR A 273 3.03 5.29 20.05
N LEU A 274 3.10 6.40 19.29
CA LEU A 274 3.10 6.39 17.81
C LEU A 274 4.14 5.43 17.23
N ALA A 275 5.39 5.53 17.66
CA ALA A 275 6.46 4.68 17.14
C ALA A 275 6.24 3.20 17.45
N ASN A 276 5.71 2.89 18.65
CA ASN A 276 5.43 1.50 19.04
C ASN A 276 4.26 0.92 18.23
N GLU A 277 3.19 1.67 18.08
CA GLU A 277 2.01 1.24 17.30
C GLU A 277 2.36 1.01 15.82
N MET A 278 3.13 1.93 15.24
CA MET A 278 3.65 1.78 13.89
C MET A 278 4.59 0.58 13.78
N GLY A 279 5.51 0.40 14.71
CA GLY A 279 6.43 -0.72 14.79
C GLY A 279 5.70 -2.07 14.90
N GLU A 280 4.69 -2.18 15.77
CA GLU A 280 3.87 -3.41 15.88
C GLU A 280 3.21 -3.82 14.56
N LEU A 281 2.79 -2.87 13.73
CA LEU A 281 2.25 -3.13 12.40
C LEU A 281 3.35 -3.48 11.39
N GLN A 282 4.38 -2.63 11.31
CA GLN A 282 5.38 -2.70 10.25
C GLN A 282 6.33 -3.91 10.38
N GLU A 283 6.71 -4.31 11.60
CA GLU A 283 7.62 -5.44 11.82
C GLU A 283 7.01 -6.81 11.48
N ARG A 284 5.68 -6.89 11.35
CA ARG A 284 4.99 -8.09 10.87
C ARG A 284 5.06 -8.25 9.34
N ILE A 285 5.33 -7.14 8.64
CA ILE A 285 5.45 -7.08 7.19
C ILE A 285 6.89 -7.40 6.82
N THR A 286 7.16 -8.63 6.44
CA THR A 286 8.52 -9.10 6.12
C THR A 286 8.48 -10.40 5.33
N SER A 287 9.64 -10.75 4.75
CA SER A 287 9.90 -12.08 4.18
C SER A 287 10.27 -13.06 5.29
N THR A 288 9.71 -14.26 5.20
CA THR A 288 10.08 -15.40 6.01
C THR A 288 10.66 -16.51 5.11
N LYS A 289 11.16 -17.58 5.71
CA LYS A 289 11.60 -18.78 4.97
C LYS A 289 10.46 -19.46 4.20
N SER A 290 9.21 -19.17 4.56
CA SER A 290 8.01 -19.76 3.95
C SER A 290 7.45 -18.96 2.79
N GLY A 291 7.51 -17.62 2.86
CA GLY A 291 6.95 -16.72 1.86
C GLY A 291 7.22 -15.27 2.21
N SER A 292 6.61 -14.34 1.48
CA SER A 292 6.82 -12.92 1.71
C SER A 292 5.51 -12.12 1.80
N ILE A 293 5.56 -11.01 2.55
CA ILE A 293 4.55 -9.94 2.46
C ILE A 293 5.29 -8.70 2.03
N THR A 294 5.01 -8.22 0.83
CA THR A 294 5.46 -6.91 0.34
C THR A 294 4.32 -5.94 0.48
N SER A 295 4.55 -4.81 1.14
CA SER A 295 3.49 -3.81 1.32
C SER A 295 3.68 -2.57 0.47
N VAL A 296 2.58 -2.09 -0.09
CA VAL A 296 2.49 -0.77 -0.74
C VAL A 296 1.53 0.07 0.10
N GLN A 297 2.06 1.09 0.72
CA GLN A 297 1.36 1.92 1.70
C GLN A 297 1.17 3.33 1.15
N ALA A 298 -0.07 3.73 0.92
CA ALA A 298 -0.35 5.11 0.58
C ALA A 298 -0.08 6.00 1.79
N VAL A 299 0.75 7.01 1.60
CA VAL A 299 1.15 7.95 2.65
C VAL A 299 0.62 9.33 2.30
N TYR A 300 -0.22 9.87 3.18
CA TYR A 300 -0.62 11.27 3.13
C TYR A 300 0.34 12.10 3.99
N VAL A 301 0.83 13.19 3.41
CA VAL A 301 1.73 14.12 4.09
C VAL A 301 0.96 15.41 4.39
N PRO A 302 0.61 15.69 5.66
CA PRO A 302 -0.12 16.91 6.02
C PRO A 302 0.67 18.16 5.62
N ALA A 303 0.02 19.08 4.90
CA ALA A 303 0.60 20.34 4.44
C ALA A 303 1.93 20.19 3.68
N ASP A 304 2.18 19.04 3.06
CA ASP A 304 3.43 18.67 2.39
C ASP A 304 4.68 18.75 3.32
N ASP A 305 4.46 18.66 4.64
CA ASP A 305 5.51 18.71 5.65
C ASP A 305 6.01 17.29 6.00
N LEU A 306 7.14 16.92 5.43
CA LEU A 306 7.80 15.64 5.67
C LEU A 306 8.38 15.51 7.11
N THR A 307 8.44 16.61 7.87
CA THR A 307 8.91 16.61 9.25
C THR A 307 7.78 16.35 10.25
N ASP A 308 6.53 16.30 9.80
CA ASP A 308 5.40 15.89 10.64
C ASP A 308 5.66 14.49 11.21
N PRO A 309 5.40 14.25 12.52
CA PRO A 309 5.71 12.99 13.17
C PRO A 309 5.12 11.73 12.52
N ALA A 310 3.94 11.82 11.89
CA ALA A 310 3.31 10.67 11.26
C ALA A 310 4.05 10.20 9.99
N PRO A 311 4.27 11.04 8.95
CA PRO A 311 5.10 10.66 7.82
C PRO A 311 6.54 10.37 8.24
N ALA A 312 7.16 11.16 9.11
CA ALA A 312 8.52 10.94 9.56
C ALA A 312 8.72 9.56 10.18
N THR A 313 7.80 9.10 11.05
CA THR A 313 7.84 7.77 11.63
C THR A 313 7.62 6.69 10.56
N THR A 314 6.69 6.92 9.63
CA THR A 314 6.43 5.97 8.54
C THR A 314 7.67 5.79 7.67
N PHE A 315 8.35 6.87 7.30
CA PHE A 315 9.57 6.83 6.47
C PHE A 315 10.69 5.97 7.04
N THR A 316 10.81 5.90 8.38
CA THR A 316 11.84 5.05 9.01
C THR A 316 11.69 3.57 8.68
N HIS A 317 10.48 3.12 8.34
CA HIS A 317 10.17 1.73 8.02
C HIS A 317 10.20 1.44 6.52
N LEU A 318 10.20 2.45 5.66
CA LEU A 318 10.12 2.24 4.21
C LEU A 318 11.45 1.82 3.60
N ASP A 319 11.38 0.88 2.67
CA ASP A 319 12.50 0.37 1.87
C ASP A 319 12.57 1.03 0.49
N ALA A 320 11.42 1.43 -0.05
CA ALA A 320 11.31 2.18 -1.30
C ALA A 320 10.20 3.23 -1.22
N THR A 321 10.31 4.24 -2.07
CA THR A 321 9.38 5.36 -2.14
C THR A 321 9.01 5.63 -3.58
N THR A 322 7.73 5.43 -3.91
CA THR A 322 7.15 5.76 -5.22
C THR A 322 6.42 7.09 -5.13
N VAL A 323 6.86 8.07 -5.89
CA VAL A 323 6.25 9.39 -5.95
C VAL A 323 5.50 9.56 -7.28
N LEU A 324 4.18 9.73 -7.22
CA LEU A 324 3.35 10.03 -8.38
C LEU A 324 3.26 11.54 -8.60
N SER A 325 3.62 11.98 -9.79
CA SER A 325 3.73 13.39 -10.15
C SER A 325 2.57 13.86 -11.03
N ARG A 326 1.90 14.93 -10.60
CA ARG A 326 0.87 15.56 -11.42
C ARG A 326 1.42 16.13 -12.73
N LYS A 327 2.63 16.69 -12.70
CA LYS A 327 3.29 17.22 -13.90
C LYS A 327 3.51 16.15 -14.97
N ILE A 328 3.84 14.92 -14.55
CA ILE A 328 4.04 13.78 -15.45
C ILE A 328 2.67 13.29 -15.97
N ALA A 329 1.65 13.22 -15.11
CA ALA A 329 0.30 12.86 -15.51
C ALA A 329 -0.30 13.85 -16.53
N GLU A 330 -0.07 15.16 -16.36
CA GLU A 330 -0.50 16.20 -17.30
C GLU A 330 0.18 16.10 -18.68
N GLN A 331 1.35 15.46 -18.75
CA GLN A 331 2.03 15.15 -20.01
C GLN A 331 1.49 13.87 -20.69
N GLY A 332 0.53 13.20 -20.05
CA GLY A 332 -0.02 11.91 -20.54
C GLY A 332 0.93 10.72 -20.37
N LEU A 333 1.95 10.83 -19.52
CA LEU A 333 2.90 9.76 -19.26
C LEU A 333 2.42 8.91 -18.07
N TYR A 334 2.10 7.64 -18.32
CA TYR A 334 1.61 6.71 -17.30
C TYR A 334 2.41 5.40 -17.31
N PRO A 335 2.67 4.79 -16.12
CA PRO A 335 2.35 5.32 -14.79
C PRO A 335 3.09 6.63 -14.52
N ALA A 336 2.43 7.57 -13.84
CA ALA A 336 2.95 8.93 -13.63
C ALA A 336 3.96 9.01 -12.48
N VAL A 337 4.85 8.04 -12.40
CA VAL A 337 5.93 7.95 -11.40
C VAL A 337 7.01 8.98 -11.72
N ASP A 338 7.41 9.75 -10.71
CA ASP A 338 8.52 10.68 -10.84
C ASP A 338 9.85 9.93 -10.71
N PRO A 339 10.65 9.83 -11.77
CA PRO A 339 11.88 9.04 -11.78
C PRO A 339 13.03 9.65 -10.97
N LEU A 340 12.92 10.90 -10.56
CA LEU A 340 13.94 11.62 -9.80
C LEU A 340 13.59 11.78 -8.32
N GLU A 341 12.29 11.79 -7.99
CA GLU A 341 11.82 11.89 -6.61
C GLU A 341 11.56 10.49 -5.98
N SER A 342 11.42 9.45 -6.80
CA SER A 342 11.26 8.07 -6.35
C SER A 342 12.61 7.43 -6.06
N SER A 343 12.65 6.52 -5.09
CA SER A 343 13.90 5.90 -4.65
C SER A 343 13.70 4.52 -4.04
N SER A 344 14.75 3.71 -4.06
CA SER A 344 14.80 2.41 -3.39
C SER A 344 16.14 2.20 -2.72
N ARG A 345 16.11 1.63 -1.50
CA ARG A 345 17.31 1.28 -0.75
C ARG A 345 18.09 0.13 -1.38
N ILE A 346 17.41 -0.71 -2.16
CA ILE A 346 18.07 -1.85 -2.81
C ILE A 346 18.68 -1.51 -4.17
N LEU A 347 18.55 -0.27 -4.65
CA LEU A 347 19.22 0.19 -5.87
C LEU A 347 20.72 0.43 -5.58
N GLU A 348 21.41 -0.63 -5.26
CA GLU A 348 22.85 -0.69 -4.98
C GLU A 348 23.48 -1.77 -5.86
N GLU A 349 24.73 -1.56 -6.28
CA GLU A 349 25.42 -2.43 -7.22
C GLU A 349 25.53 -3.87 -6.75
N ASP A 350 25.75 -4.07 -5.44
CA ASP A 350 25.88 -5.38 -4.81
C ASP A 350 24.55 -6.17 -4.77
N ILE A 351 23.42 -5.49 -4.92
CA ILE A 351 22.07 -6.10 -4.84
C ILE A 351 21.49 -6.29 -6.24
N VAL A 352 21.43 -5.21 -7.03
CA VAL A 352 20.78 -5.26 -8.35
C VAL A 352 21.75 -5.69 -9.47
N GLY A 353 23.05 -5.69 -9.20
CA GLY A 353 24.12 -5.98 -10.16
C GLY A 353 24.60 -4.73 -10.91
N GLU A 354 25.86 -4.80 -11.36
CA GLU A 354 26.57 -3.70 -12.01
C GLU A 354 25.82 -3.10 -13.22
N ARG A 355 25.28 -3.96 -14.10
CA ARG A 355 24.58 -3.52 -15.31
C ARG A 355 23.33 -2.72 -14.98
N HIS A 356 22.47 -3.22 -14.12
CA HIS A 356 21.25 -2.54 -13.70
C HIS A 356 21.56 -1.21 -13.01
N TYR A 357 22.45 -1.23 -12.03
CA TYR A 357 22.86 -0.02 -11.31
C TYR A 357 23.40 1.07 -12.23
N ARG A 358 24.32 0.72 -13.14
CA ARG A 358 24.89 1.65 -14.12
C ARG A 358 23.81 2.28 -15.01
N ILE A 359 22.91 1.47 -15.58
CA ILE A 359 21.82 1.96 -16.45
C ILE A 359 20.89 2.89 -15.65
N ALA A 360 20.45 2.50 -14.47
CA ALA A 360 19.58 3.31 -13.62
C ALA A 360 20.19 4.66 -13.28
N ARG A 361 21.47 4.68 -12.87
CA ARG A 361 22.19 5.92 -12.56
C ARG A 361 22.38 6.80 -13.78
N SER A 362 22.65 6.20 -14.95
CA SER A 362 22.78 6.96 -16.21
C SER A 362 21.45 7.58 -16.64
N VAL A 363 20.35 6.86 -16.48
CA VAL A 363 19.00 7.39 -16.74
C VAL A 363 18.69 8.56 -15.80
N GLN A 364 18.93 8.41 -14.50
CA GLN A 364 18.72 9.48 -13.51
C GLN A 364 19.56 10.72 -13.83
N ALA A 365 20.85 10.54 -14.15
CA ALA A 365 21.75 11.64 -14.50
C ALA A 365 21.28 12.37 -15.77
N THR A 366 20.85 11.63 -16.79
CA THR A 366 20.34 12.22 -18.04
C THR A 366 19.06 13.01 -17.81
N LEU A 367 18.12 12.49 -17.03
CA LEU A 367 16.88 13.18 -16.69
C LEU A 367 17.11 14.39 -15.79
N GLN A 368 18.04 14.31 -14.84
CA GLN A 368 18.42 15.44 -13.99
C GLN A 368 19.04 16.56 -14.81
N LYS A 369 19.96 16.24 -15.70
CA LYS A 369 20.57 17.22 -16.62
C LYS A 369 19.52 17.86 -17.52
N TYR A 370 18.58 17.07 -18.03
CA TYR A 370 17.47 17.58 -18.83
C TYR A 370 16.60 18.56 -18.04
N ARG A 371 16.28 18.27 -16.78
CA ARG A 371 15.51 19.16 -15.89
C ARG A 371 16.23 20.52 -15.72
N GLU A 372 17.55 20.51 -15.57
CA GLU A 372 18.35 21.73 -15.50
C GLU A 372 18.37 22.54 -16.82
N LEU A 373 18.33 21.84 -17.96
CA LEU A 373 18.32 22.48 -19.29
C LEU A 373 16.93 23.02 -19.67
N GLN A 374 15.85 22.57 -19.05
CA GLN A 374 14.50 23.00 -19.42
C GLN A 374 14.29 24.52 -19.31
N ASP A 375 14.83 25.15 -18.28
CA ASP A 375 14.71 26.58 -18.09
C ASP A 375 15.49 27.35 -19.20
N ILE A 376 16.64 26.82 -19.58
CA ILE A 376 17.45 27.39 -20.68
C ILE A 376 16.70 27.24 -22.01
N ILE A 377 16.13 26.07 -22.26
CA ILE A 377 15.34 25.79 -23.47
C ILE A 377 14.11 26.70 -23.56
N ALA A 378 13.43 26.91 -22.43
CA ALA A 378 12.24 27.78 -22.40
C ALA A 378 12.55 29.25 -22.69
N ILE A 379 13.74 29.75 -22.33
CA ILE A 379 14.12 31.15 -22.48
C ILE A 379 14.86 31.40 -23.82
N LEU A 380 15.80 30.54 -24.15
CA LEU A 380 16.72 30.75 -25.25
C LEU A 380 16.46 29.88 -26.49
N GLY A 381 15.68 28.78 -26.31
CA GLY A 381 15.42 27.80 -27.36
C GLY A 381 16.49 26.71 -27.44
N MET A 382 16.16 25.64 -28.19
CA MET A 382 17.04 24.49 -28.40
C MET A 382 18.32 24.78 -29.15
N GLU A 383 18.29 25.79 -30.00
CA GLU A 383 19.42 26.12 -30.90
C GLU A 383 20.66 26.62 -30.13
N GLU A 384 20.44 27.27 -28.98
CA GLU A 384 21.52 27.82 -28.15
C GLU A 384 22.22 26.75 -27.27
N LEU A 385 21.72 25.50 -27.26
CA LEU A 385 22.38 24.43 -26.55
C LEU A 385 23.63 23.93 -27.26
N SER A 386 24.63 23.50 -26.48
CA SER A 386 25.79 22.78 -27.02
C SER A 386 25.36 21.48 -27.71
N ASP A 387 26.15 20.95 -28.61
CA ASP A 387 25.84 19.67 -29.30
C ASP A 387 25.71 18.53 -28.31
N THR A 388 26.50 18.50 -27.26
CA THR A 388 26.41 17.50 -26.18
C THR A 388 25.11 17.64 -25.40
N ASP A 389 24.65 18.87 -25.12
CA ASP A 389 23.37 19.07 -24.43
C ASP A 389 22.18 18.71 -25.34
N LYS A 390 22.27 18.97 -26.66
CA LYS A 390 21.25 18.53 -27.62
C LYS A 390 21.10 17.01 -27.65
N VAL A 391 22.20 16.26 -27.61
CA VAL A 391 22.18 14.79 -27.51
C VAL A 391 21.55 14.37 -26.18
N THR A 392 21.92 14.98 -25.07
CA THR A 392 21.34 14.69 -23.75
C THR A 392 19.83 14.93 -23.73
N VAL A 393 19.37 16.04 -24.32
CA VAL A 393 17.90 16.31 -24.42
C VAL A 393 17.18 15.28 -25.27
N ASN A 394 17.77 14.85 -26.39
CA ASN A 394 17.21 13.82 -27.26
C ASN A 394 17.06 12.50 -26.49
N HIS A 395 18.11 12.04 -25.80
CA HIS A 395 18.05 10.83 -24.97
C HIS A 395 17.02 10.98 -23.84
N ALA A 396 17.02 12.10 -23.13
CA ALA A 396 16.10 12.34 -22.01
C ALA A 396 14.62 12.29 -22.45
N ARG A 397 14.28 12.89 -23.59
CA ARG A 397 12.92 12.85 -24.13
C ARG A 397 12.49 11.42 -24.50
N LYS A 398 13.38 10.65 -25.13
CA LYS A 398 13.12 9.23 -25.42
C LYS A 398 12.98 8.42 -24.15
N ILE A 399 13.84 8.63 -23.15
CA ILE A 399 13.76 7.99 -21.84
C ILE A 399 12.40 8.28 -21.18
N GLN A 400 11.99 9.54 -21.11
CA GLN A 400 10.68 9.91 -20.52
C GLN A 400 9.52 9.22 -21.24
N ARG A 401 9.54 9.17 -22.57
CA ARG A 401 8.51 8.46 -23.35
C ARG A 401 8.54 6.96 -23.11
N PHE A 402 9.72 6.37 -23.04
CA PHE A 402 9.89 4.92 -22.85
C PHE A 402 9.60 4.45 -21.43
N LEU A 403 9.71 5.33 -20.43
CA LEU A 403 9.24 5.03 -19.06
C LEU A 403 7.72 4.83 -18.99
N ALA A 404 6.96 5.47 -19.88
CA ALA A 404 5.52 5.21 -20.01
C ALA A 404 5.27 3.87 -20.70
N GLN A 405 4.28 3.13 -20.23
CA GLN A 405 3.87 1.85 -20.81
C GLN A 405 2.36 1.65 -20.70
N PRO A 406 1.72 0.91 -21.63
CA PRO A 406 0.33 0.56 -21.50
C PRO A 406 0.14 -0.45 -20.37
N THR A 407 -0.91 -0.28 -19.58
CA THR A 407 -1.27 -1.12 -18.45
C THR A 407 -2.50 -1.97 -18.76
N PHE A 408 -2.56 -3.19 -18.22
CA PHE A 408 -3.71 -4.11 -18.42
C PHE A 408 -5.01 -3.50 -17.89
N VAL A 409 -4.95 -2.85 -16.73
CA VAL A 409 -6.15 -2.27 -16.11
C VAL A 409 -6.68 -1.04 -16.84
N ALA A 410 -5.85 -0.33 -17.62
CA ALA A 410 -6.26 0.82 -18.41
C ALA A 410 -6.64 0.46 -19.87
N GLU A 411 -6.52 -0.79 -20.29
CA GLU A 411 -6.77 -1.23 -21.66
C GLU A 411 -8.14 -0.80 -22.19
N LYS A 412 -9.19 -0.92 -21.37
CA LYS A 412 -10.56 -0.52 -21.74
C LYS A 412 -10.71 0.98 -22.02
N PHE A 413 -9.86 1.80 -21.40
CA PHE A 413 -9.91 3.26 -21.55
C PHE A 413 -8.98 3.77 -22.64
N THR A 414 -7.84 3.13 -22.81
CA THR A 414 -6.80 3.57 -23.74
C THR A 414 -6.92 2.90 -25.11
N GLY A 415 -7.59 1.74 -25.18
CA GLY A 415 -7.64 0.90 -26.36
C GLY A 415 -6.31 0.22 -26.71
N LEU A 416 -5.31 0.33 -25.84
CA LEU A 416 -4.00 -0.30 -26.03
C LEU A 416 -3.89 -1.52 -25.12
N PRO A 417 -3.45 -2.68 -25.63
CA PRO A 417 -3.24 -3.87 -24.82
C PRO A 417 -2.15 -3.60 -23.78
N GLY A 418 -2.40 -4.02 -22.54
CA GLY A 418 -1.43 -3.94 -21.47
C GLY A 418 -0.21 -4.82 -21.73
N VAL A 419 0.93 -4.45 -21.21
CA VAL A 419 2.20 -5.19 -21.37
C VAL A 419 2.95 -5.31 -20.06
N TYR A 420 3.23 -6.54 -19.65
CA TYR A 420 4.23 -6.84 -18.65
C TYR A 420 5.62 -6.78 -19.29
N VAL A 421 6.52 -5.98 -18.78
CA VAL A 421 7.87 -5.83 -19.34
C VAL A 421 8.88 -6.45 -18.37
N PRO A 422 9.51 -7.58 -18.74
CA PRO A 422 10.58 -8.18 -17.93
C PRO A 422 11.73 -7.20 -17.70
N LEU A 423 12.36 -7.30 -16.52
CA LEU A 423 13.48 -6.42 -16.14
C LEU A 423 14.61 -6.43 -17.19
N GLU A 424 14.93 -7.59 -17.75
CA GLU A 424 15.99 -7.70 -18.78
C GLU A 424 15.64 -6.89 -20.04
N GLU A 425 14.37 -6.90 -20.48
CA GLU A 425 13.91 -6.10 -21.62
C GLU A 425 13.90 -4.60 -21.30
N THR A 426 13.58 -4.26 -20.05
CA THR A 426 13.69 -2.89 -19.55
C THR A 426 15.14 -2.41 -19.63
N LEU A 427 16.09 -3.18 -19.11
CA LEU A 427 17.52 -2.84 -19.15
C LEU A 427 18.03 -2.72 -20.59
N ARG A 428 17.68 -3.65 -21.46
CA ARG A 428 18.05 -3.64 -22.88
C ARG A 428 17.57 -2.35 -23.58
N GLY A 429 16.33 -1.97 -23.33
CA GLY A 429 15.75 -0.78 -23.96
C GLY A 429 16.42 0.52 -23.56
N PHE A 430 16.62 0.72 -22.25
CA PHE A 430 17.28 1.92 -21.77
C PHE A 430 18.77 1.97 -22.11
N GLU A 431 19.45 0.85 -22.14
CA GLU A 431 20.86 0.75 -22.57
C GLU A 431 21.02 1.16 -24.04
N ALA A 432 20.13 0.71 -24.93
CA ALA A 432 20.12 1.10 -26.34
C ALA A 432 19.85 2.61 -26.54
N ILE A 433 18.97 3.22 -25.74
CA ILE A 433 18.74 4.67 -25.80
C ILE A 433 19.97 5.44 -25.32
N LEU A 434 20.57 5.04 -24.20
CA LEU A 434 21.74 5.70 -23.61
C LEU A 434 23.00 5.58 -24.48
N SER A 435 23.16 4.48 -25.20
CA SER A 435 24.32 4.25 -26.09
C SER A 435 24.26 5.10 -27.38
N GLY A 436 23.12 5.72 -27.69
CA GLY A 436 22.90 6.46 -28.93
C GLY A 436 22.48 5.57 -30.12
N GLU A 437 22.35 4.26 -29.94
CA GLU A 437 21.87 3.36 -31.00
C GLU A 437 20.49 3.76 -31.52
N MET A 438 19.68 4.39 -30.66
CA MET A 438 18.31 4.81 -30.97
C MET A 438 18.22 6.26 -31.46
N ASP A 439 19.32 6.97 -31.71
CA ASP A 439 19.30 8.40 -32.06
C ASP A 439 18.58 8.72 -33.37
N GLY A 440 18.62 7.81 -34.33
CA GLY A 440 17.94 7.95 -35.61
C GLY A 440 16.43 7.79 -35.59
N TYR A 441 15.86 7.34 -34.48
CA TYR A 441 14.41 7.07 -34.38
C TYR A 441 13.65 8.25 -33.74
N PRO A 442 12.39 8.51 -34.14
CA PRO A 442 11.60 9.59 -33.56
C PRO A 442 11.22 9.30 -32.10
N GLU A 443 11.18 10.32 -31.24
CA GLU A 443 10.85 10.16 -29.82
C GLU A 443 9.46 9.55 -29.58
N MET A 444 8.49 9.80 -30.48
CA MET A 444 7.13 9.28 -30.38
C MET A 444 7.03 7.78 -30.59
N ALA A 445 8.04 7.16 -31.21
CA ALA A 445 8.11 5.70 -31.30
C ALA A 445 8.25 5.03 -29.94
N PHE A 446 8.85 5.71 -28.98
CA PHE A 446 9.09 5.22 -27.63
C PHE A 446 7.92 5.48 -26.66
N TYR A 447 6.91 6.22 -27.10
CA TYR A 447 5.77 6.58 -26.27
C TYR A 447 4.76 5.43 -26.18
N ASN A 448 4.46 5.05 -24.94
CA ASN A 448 3.40 4.08 -24.61
C ASN A 448 3.58 2.72 -25.31
N VAL A 449 4.77 2.17 -25.18
CA VAL A 449 5.18 0.86 -25.69
C VAL A 449 5.74 -0.01 -24.57
N GLY A 450 5.76 -1.31 -24.72
CA GLY A 450 6.34 -2.24 -23.78
C GLY A 450 7.86 -2.32 -23.94
N THR A 451 8.31 -3.11 -24.89
CA THR A 451 9.72 -3.43 -25.13
C THR A 451 10.37 -2.50 -26.17
N LEU A 452 11.69 -2.62 -26.33
CA LEU A 452 12.42 -1.96 -27.39
C LEU A 452 11.93 -2.39 -28.79
N ASP A 453 11.59 -3.68 -28.95
CA ASP A 453 11.11 -4.22 -30.22
C ASP A 453 9.76 -3.62 -30.62
N ASP A 454 8.90 -3.34 -29.62
CA ASP A 454 7.64 -2.62 -29.84
C ASP A 454 7.87 -1.19 -30.33
N ALA A 455 8.87 -0.50 -29.76
CA ALA A 455 9.27 0.83 -30.17
C ALA A 455 9.78 0.83 -31.63
N LEU A 456 10.63 -0.12 -31.99
CA LEU A 456 11.14 -0.26 -33.36
C LEU A 456 10.04 -0.62 -34.36
N ALA A 457 9.11 -1.49 -33.99
CA ALA A 457 7.94 -1.82 -34.81
C ALA A 457 7.04 -0.60 -35.04
N LYS A 458 6.83 0.20 -33.98
CA LYS A 458 6.08 1.47 -34.05
C LYS A 458 6.79 2.50 -34.94
N ALA A 459 8.10 2.63 -34.83
CA ALA A 459 8.89 3.54 -35.68
C ALA A 459 8.71 3.19 -37.17
N LYS A 460 8.78 1.90 -37.54
CA LYS A 460 8.55 1.45 -38.92
C LYS A 460 7.15 1.80 -39.44
N LYS A 461 6.12 1.65 -38.60
CA LYS A 461 4.74 2.05 -38.97
C LYS A 461 4.61 3.55 -39.20
N MET A 462 5.31 4.36 -38.36
CA MET A 462 5.33 5.81 -38.54
C MET A 462 6.01 6.23 -39.84
N GLU A 463 7.07 5.54 -40.26
CA GLU A 463 7.75 5.78 -41.52
C GLU A 463 6.89 5.37 -42.73
N SER A 464 6.11 4.28 -42.61
CA SER A 464 5.20 3.83 -43.68
C SER A 464 3.91 4.64 -43.78
N GLY A 465 3.64 5.55 -42.83
CA GLY A 465 2.40 6.34 -42.83
C GLY A 465 1.16 5.59 -42.35
N GLU A 466 1.33 4.44 -41.70
CA GLU A 466 0.25 3.58 -41.17
C GLU A 466 -0.05 3.86 -39.67
N ALA A 467 0.56 4.88 -39.07
CA ALA A 467 0.41 5.21 -37.64
C ALA A 467 -0.50 6.42 -37.42
#